data_876d5a2be10eb383d26e06373f5af8c9
#
_entry.id   876d5a2be10eb383d26e06373f5af8c9
#
_cell.length_a   1.000
_cell.length_b   1.000
_cell.length_c   1.000
_cell.angle_alpha   90.00
_cell.angle_beta   90.00
_cell.angle_gamma   90.00
#
_symmetry.space_group_name_H-M   'P 1'
#
loop_
_entity.id
_entity.type
_entity.pdbx_description
1 polymer ?
#
loop_
_entity_poly.entity_id
_entity_poly.type
_entity_poly.pdbx_seq_one_letter_code
_entity_poly.pdbx_strand_id
1 'polypeptide(L)'
;MKKLVLVLVLVLAFSFTALANPFVDVPLNHWAYDSVQSLAAKGVIVGFPDGTFGGANSLTRYEFAEATAKALAYVEGMDFAAAEDLAILDKLAIEFADELASLGVTVDDLKAASITNRDAIEALEGKVDTLENFFEPVKIGGSFTATFTDAYLKYDTVEGKYAKDPAYAGSGLTAEGELDLVATINDNTTAGVSLYTDELTEAVTVDTFFIDFADGEYIAKLYAGNIASADVGNIGILGLVFNDEYESPVYNWDDDYFRGLWASWNLLGANFSLISEVDRFYTLKGQAGPFGVYASLDRITATSPDYEDFGEIIVGADLDYTFGDGVTNAKLEAAYQMGMEDYGLAGALSTKVGEDGEVGLAVDGHYVQAAFTPTAGNFTPNTMGGGASVSYLLDVAGLEKTEATLAYGYESDIPAEGDSAVVGTNEVTATLAFTMDAVTEETATLEGTYEIPAEGEDAVYVVSAEYANYPVADKLKLSAYVEYTNVESLALAEAEDYTYYGTLTLDYAYTTNTAFQLVGRWDSDPLVQGLPKYSAYAEVAHTLATNTTLTVSYDLNDWDDGVEDGVGTFETELAVTF
;
A
#
# COMPACT_ATOMS: atom_id res chain seq x y z
N MET A 1 12.65 27.80 -27.45
CA MET A 1 13.61 27.22 -26.49
C MET A 1 14.74 28.20 -26.10
N LYS A 2 15.55 28.75 -27.01
CA LYS A 2 16.66 29.65 -26.64
C LYS A 2 16.24 30.92 -25.89
N LYS A 3 15.06 31.48 -26.12
CA LYS A 3 14.54 32.66 -25.42
C LYS A 3 14.02 32.32 -24.00
N LEU A 4 13.52 31.11 -23.78
CA LEU A 4 13.04 30.65 -22.47
C LEU A 4 14.22 30.36 -21.53
N VAL A 5 15.30 29.76 -22.04
CA VAL A 5 16.53 29.52 -21.29
C VAL A 5 17.20 30.84 -20.88
N LEU A 6 17.16 31.86 -21.75
CA LEU A 6 17.71 33.19 -21.42
C LEU A 6 16.93 33.86 -20.30
N VAL A 7 15.60 33.75 -20.29
CA VAL A 7 14.74 34.29 -19.22
C VAL A 7 14.96 33.53 -17.91
N LEU A 8 15.12 32.20 -17.96
CA LEU A 8 15.42 31.38 -16.77
C LEU A 8 16.78 31.71 -16.17
N VAL A 9 17.80 31.92 -17.02
CA VAL A 9 19.15 32.34 -16.57
C VAL A 9 19.11 33.76 -15.99
N LEU A 10 18.32 34.66 -16.56
CA LEU A 10 18.16 36.02 -16.02
C LEU A 10 17.43 36.03 -14.67
N VAL A 11 16.41 35.19 -14.48
CA VAL A 11 15.68 35.02 -13.21
C VAL A 11 16.60 34.40 -12.13
N LEU A 12 17.42 33.42 -12.48
CA LEU A 12 18.41 32.83 -11.59
C LEU A 12 19.55 33.79 -11.21
N ALA A 13 19.93 34.71 -12.10
CA ALA A 13 20.95 35.70 -11.83
C ALA A 13 20.49 36.81 -10.86
N PHE A 14 19.18 37.06 -10.72
CA PHE A 14 18.61 38.00 -9.78
C PHE A 14 18.28 37.41 -8.40
N SER A 15 18.50 36.10 -8.18
CA SER A 15 18.22 35.44 -6.90
C SER A 15 19.36 35.46 -5.89
N PHE A 16 20.48 36.12 -6.20
CA PHE A 16 21.47 36.42 -5.19
C PHE A 16 20.99 37.63 -4.37
N THR A 17 20.24 37.36 -3.30
CA THR A 17 20.13 38.32 -2.22
C THR A 17 21.54 38.55 -1.67
N ALA A 18 22.14 39.68 -2.04
CA ALA A 18 23.35 40.13 -1.39
C ALA A 18 23.04 40.19 0.12
N LEU A 19 23.78 39.47 0.93
CA LEU A 19 23.88 39.70 2.38
C LEU A 19 24.50 41.09 2.53
N ALA A 20 23.70 42.14 2.37
CA ALA A 20 24.13 43.51 2.56
C ALA A 20 24.32 43.67 4.07
N ASN A 21 25.48 44.18 4.45
CA ASN A 21 25.71 44.68 5.81
C ASN A 21 24.56 45.61 6.18
N PRO A 22 23.76 45.31 7.21
CA PRO A 22 22.58 46.13 7.55
C PRO A 22 22.95 47.54 7.93
N PHE A 23 24.19 47.79 8.36
CA PHE A 23 24.66 49.11 8.78
C PHE A 23 26.06 49.43 8.22
N VAL A 24 26.21 50.56 7.58
CA VAL A 24 27.43 50.95 6.87
C VAL A 24 28.59 51.35 7.80
N ASP A 25 28.28 51.69 9.05
CA ASP A 25 29.23 52.17 10.06
C ASP A 25 29.70 51.09 11.06
N VAL A 26 29.23 49.85 10.93
CA VAL A 26 29.70 48.73 11.75
C VAL A 26 30.75 47.94 10.96
N PRO A 27 32.05 48.02 11.30
CA PRO A 27 33.09 47.30 10.59
C PRO A 27 32.94 45.79 10.75
N LEU A 28 33.24 45.02 9.71
CA LEU A 28 33.17 43.54 9.70
C LEU A 28 34.03 42.88 10.80
N ASN A 29 35.07 43.55 11.25
CA ASN A 29 35.97 43.06 12.30
C ASN A 29 35.62 43.63 13.69
N HIS A 30 34.51 44.34 13.83
CA HIS A 30 34.07 44.85 15.12
C HIS A 30 33.54 43.70 15.98
N TRP A 31 33.88 43.69 17.25
CA TRP A 31 33.50 42.60 18.17
C TRP A 31 31.96 42.38 18.25
N ALA A 32 31.18 43.41 18.05
CA ALA A 32 29.71 43.37 18.10
C ALA A 32 29.07 43.14 16.73
N TYR A 33 29.83 42.97 15.62
CA TYR A 33 29.30 42.92 14.26
C TYR A 33 28.25 41.82 14.10
N ASP A 34 28.58 40.61 14.46
CA ASP A 34 27.69 39.43 14.29
C ASP A 34 26.40 39.58 15.12
N SER A 35 26.53 40.10 16.34
CA SER A 35 25.40 40.35 17.24
C SER A 35 24.45 41.41 16.71
N VAL A 36 25.00 42.53 16.25
CA VAL A 36 24.23 43.65 15.67
C VAL A 36 23.56 43.22 14.38
N GLN A 37 24.26 42.50 13.52
CA GLN A 37 23.70 41.94 12.27
C GLN A 37 22.54 40.99 12.56
N SER A 38 22.71 40.05 13.49
CA SER A 38 21.68 39.08 13.87
C SER A 38 20.43 39.78 14.44
N LEU A 39 20.61 40.72 15.33
CA LEU A 39 19.50 41.48 15.93
C LEU A 39 18.79 42.39 14.92
N ALA A 40 19.54 42.96 13.97
CA ALA A 40 18.95 43.74 12.88
C ALA A 40 18.14 42.86 11.92
N ALA A 41 18.64 41.64 11.57
CA ALA A 41 17.92 40.68 10.75
C ALA A 41 16.61 40.23 11.42
N LYS A 42 16.59 40.18 12.75
CA LYS A 42 15.40 39.82 13.56
C LYS A 42 14.48 41.02 13.82
N GLY A 43 14.84 42.22 13.36
CA GLY A 43 14.05 43.45 13.55
C GLY A 43 14.07 44.00 14.96
N VAL A 44 14.91 43.47 15.84
CA VAL A 44 15.09 43.94 17.23
C VAL A 44 15.82 45.28 17.26
N ILE A 45 16.84 45.44 16.42
CA ILE A 45 17.58 46.67 16.24
C ILE A 45 17.20 47.29 14.89
N VAL A 46 16.83 48.56 14.91
CA VAL A 46 16.58 49.39 13.72
C VAL A 46 17.56 50.56 13.76
N GLY A 47 18.44 50.62 12.79
CA GLY A 47 19.39 51.73 12.68
C GLY A 47 18.71 53.06 12.32
N PHE A 48 19.52 54.06 12.13
CA PHE A 48 19.05 55.39 11.70
C PHE A 48 18.62 55.39 10.22
N PRO A 49 17.78 56.37 9.81
CA PRO A 49 17.28 56.44 8.42
C PRO A 49 18.38 56.59 7.35
N ASP A 50 19.58 56.98 7.75
CA ASP A 50 20.76 57.12 6.89
C ASP A 50 21.53 55.80 6.68
N GLY A 51 21.06 54.71 7.29
CA GLY A 51 21.67 53.37 7.17
C GLY A 51 22.82 53.14 8.14
N THR A 52 22.97 53.95 9.17
CA THR A 52 23.99 53.79 10.21
C THR A 52 23.40 53.16 11.48
N PHE A 53 24.24 52.48 12.25
CA PHE A 53 23.94 52.00 13.60
C PHE A 53 24.20 53.05 14.67
N GLY A 54 25.19 53.91 14.45
CA GLY A 54 25.58 54.95 15.37
C GLY A 54 26.23 54.46 16.65
N GLY A 55 26.94 53.32 16.61
CA GLY A 55 27.50 52.64 17.78
C GLY A 55 28.46 53.41 18.65
N ALA A 56 28.95 54.59 18.18
CA ALA A 56 29.75 55.53 18.95
C ALA A 56 28.92 56.63 19.59
N ASN A 57 27.62 56.77 19.33
CA ASN A 57 26.73 57.78 19.87
C ASN A 57 26.15 57.30 21.20
N SER A 58 25.81 58.34 22.05
CA SER A 58 25.09 58.05 23.30
C SER A 58 23.66 57.56 22.97
N LEU A 59 23.28 56.39 23.50
CA LEU A 59 21.93 55.86 23.37
C LEU A 59 20.93 56.71 24.17
N THR A 60 19.85 57.12 23.54
CA THR A 60 18.79 57.84 24.26
C THR A 60 17.90 56.87 25.01
N ARG A 61 17.24 57.29 26.08
CA ARG A 61 16.27 56.46 26.83
C ARG A 61 15.15 55.91 25.94
N TYR A 62 14.75 56.68 24.92
CA TYR A 62 13.70 56.26 23.98
C TYR A 62 14.16 55.17 23.03
N GLU A 63 15.37 55.30 22.49
CA GLU A 63 15.97 54.28 21.61
C GLU A 63 16.19 52.96 22.35
N PHE A 64 16.64 53.03 23.60
CA PHE A 64 16.79 51.85 24.44
C PHE A 64 15.44 51.18 24.75
N ALA A 65 14.42 51.99 25.14
CA ALA A 65 13.09 51.47 25.42
C ALA A 65 12.47 50.79 24.18
N GLU A 66 12.69 51.39 22.99
CA GLU A 66 12.21 50.83 21.73
C GLU A 66 12.92 49.48 21.40
N ALA A 67 14.23 49.42 21.53
CA ALA A 67 14.99 48.20 21.30
C ALA A 67 14.59 47.09 22.29
N THR A 68 14.40 47.43 23.57
CA THR A 68 13.96 46.48 24.60
C THR A 68 12.55 45.98 24.32
N ALA A 69 11.62 46.85 23.92
CA ALA A 69 10.25 46.45 23.58
C ALA A 69 10.22 45.52 22.36
N LYS A 70 11.03 45.80 21.34
CA LYS A 70 11.16 44.96 20.16
C LYS A 70 11.81 43.61 20.49
N ALA A 71 12.83 43.58 21.37
CA ALA A 71 13.44 42.33 21.82
C ALA A 71 12.44 41.48 22.59
N LEU A 72 11.65 42.09 23.48
CA LEU A 72 10.61 41.41 24.25
C LEU A 72 9.52 40.86 23.31
N ALA A 73 9.02 41.65 22.38
CA ALA A 73 8.02 41.24 21.41
C ALA A 73 8.55 40.10 20.49
N TYR A 74 9.83 40.12 20.16
CA TYR A 74 10.46 39.05 19.41
C TYR A 74 10.51 37.73 20.22
N VAL A 75 10.90 37.81 21.49
CA VAL A 75 10.94 36.65 22.40
C VAL A 75 9.53 36.13 22.71
N GLU A 76 8.55 36.99 22.92
CA GLU A 76 7.14 36.59 23.13
C GLU A 76 6.49 35.98 21.90
N GLY A 77 6.96 36.33 20.69
CA GLY A 77 6.49 35.76 19.43
C GLY A 77 7.15 34.44 19.03
N MET A 78 8.11 33.93 19.80
CA MET A 78 8.79 32.66 19.57
C MET A 78 8.25 31.61 20.52
N ASP A 79 7.83 30.48 19.96
CA ASP A 79 7.46 29.32 20.79
C ASP A 79 8.64 28.74 21.58
N PHE A 80 9.88 29.00 21.13
CA PHE A 80 11.12 28.73 21.88
C PHE A 80 12.22 29.70 21.48
N ALA A 81 12.77 30.45 22.43
CA ALA A 81 13.96 31.24 22.19
C ALA A 81 15.19 30.34 22.11
N ALA A 82 15.93 30.38 21.02
CA ALA A 82 17.16 29.62 20.88
C ALA A 82 18.19 30.03 21.93
N ALA A 83 18.95 29.13 22.50
CA ALA A 83 19.97 29.40 23.51
C ALA A 83 21.02 30.42 23.03
N GLU A 84 21.27 30.50 21.72
CA GLU A 84 22.14 31.48 21.07
C GLU A 84 21.60 32.90 21.17
N ASP A 85 20.27 33.08 21.10
CA ASP A 85 19.62 34.40 21.19
C ASP A 85 19.69 34.97 22.62
N LEU A 86 19.55 34.11 23.63
CA LEU A 86 19.76 34.47 25.04
C LEU A 86 21.21 34.86 25.33
N ALA A 87 22.18 34.16 24.73
CA ALA A 87 23.60 34.51 24.88
C ALA A 87 23.96 35.85 24.23
N ILE A 88 23.25 36.25 23.17
CA ILE A 88 23.40 37.55 22.52
C ILE A 88 22.81 38.64 23.41
N LEU A 89 21.62 38.42 24.00
CA LEU A 89 20.99 39.35 24.94
C LEU A 89 21.82 39.56 26.21
N ASP A 90 22.43 38.47 26.74
CA ASP A 90 23.35 38.55 27.88
C ASP A 90 24.58 39.43 27.58
N LYS A 91 25.20 39.28 26.41
CA LYS A 91 26.31 40.15 25.99
C LYS A 91 25.92 41.60 25.86
N LEU A 92 24.76 41.88 25.29
CA LEU A 92 24.24 43.25 25.17
C LEU A 92 23.91 43.85 26.54
N ALA A 93 23.31 43.08 27.46
CA ALA A 93 23.02 43.52 28.82
C ALA A 93 24.30 43.89 29.61
N ILE A 94 25.38 43.15 29.40
CA ILE A 94 26.70 43.43 30.01
C ILE A 94 27.32 44.69 29.42
N GLU A 95 27.27 44.88 28.09
CA GLU A 95 27.86 46.04 27.42
C GLU A 95 27.14 47.35 27.75
N PHE A 96 25.82 47.31 27.93
CA PHE A 96 25.01 48.47 28.28
C PHE A 96 24.71 48.57 29.79
N ALA A 97 25.52 47.92 30.64
CA ALA A 97 25.26 47.84 32.09
C ALA A 97 25.20 49.22 32.77
N ASP A 98 26.06 50.15 32.36
CA ASP A 98 26.12 51.52 32.94
C ASP A 98 24.89 52.34 32.54
N GLU A 99 24.42 52.23 31.32
CA GLU A 99 23.21 52.88 30.83
C GLU A 99 21.96 52.32 31.50
N LEU A 100 21.88 50.99 31.66
CA LEU A 100 20.80 50.30 32.35
C LEU A 100 20.75 50.66 33.84
N ALA A 101 21.90 50.79 34.50
CA ALA A 101 21.99 51.23 35.89
C ALA A 101 21.48 52.64 36.05
N SER A 102 21.73 53.57 35.08
CA SER A 102 21.23 54.91 35.06
C SER A 102 19.71 55.02 34.93
N LEU A 103 19.08 53.96 34.39
CA LEU A 103 17.62 53.83 34.20
C LEU A 103 16.92 53.16 35.38
N GLY A 104 17.67 52.73 36.42
CA GLY A 104 17.12 52.07 37.62
C GLY A 104 16.78 50.60 37.39
N VAL A 105 17.22 50.03 36.27
CA VAL A 105 17.15 48.60 36.02
C VAL A 105 18.47 47.98 36.47
N THR A 106 18.44 47.11 37.47
CA THR A 106 19.66 46.46 37.91
C THR A 106 20.01 45.34 36.93
N VAL A 107 21.23 45.37 36.39
CA VAL A 107 21.77 44.31 35.53
C VAL A 107 21.69 42.94 36.23
N ASP A 108 21.77 42.95 37.54
CA ASP A 108 21.65 41.72 38.35
C ASP A 108 20.24 41.11 38.29
N ASP A 109 19.17 41.92 38.21
CA ASP A 109 17.80 41.40 38.04
C ASP A 109 17.59 40.77 36.65
N LEU A 110 18.14 41.42 35.61
CA LEU A 110 18.12 40.86 34.24
C LEU A 110 18.94 39.56 34.11
N LYS A 111 20.11 39.54 34.75
CA LYS A 111 20.92 38.30 34.81
C LYS A 111 20.22 37.18 35.57
N ALA A 112 19.59 37.50 36.72
CA ALA A 112 18.84 36.54 37.49
C ALA A 112 17.65 35.99 36.71
N ALA A 113 16.92 36.82 35.95
CA ALA A 113 15.83 36.40 35.08
C ALA A 113 16.33 35.53 33.91
N SER A 114 17.46 35.94 33.28
CA SER A 114 18.09 35.17 32.19
C SER A 114 18.54 33.77 32.66
N ILE A 115 19.18 33.67 33.83
CA ILE A 115 19.58 32.40 34.45
C ILE A 115 18.36 31.55 34.75
N THR A 116 17.31 32.13 35.36
CA THR A 116 16.07 31.41 35.68
C THR A 116 15.39 30.85 34.41
N ASN A 117 15.36 31.66 33.34
CA ASN A 117 14.78 31.23 32.08
C ASN A 117 15.62 30.11 31.42
N ARG A 118 16.96 30.24 31.45
CA ARG A 118 17.84 29.18 30.95
C ARG A 118 17.65 27.88 31.71
N ASP A 119 17.63 27.92 33.04
CA ASP A 119 17.43 26.74 33.88
C ASP A 119 16.05 26.11 33.64
N ALA A 120 15.03 26.94 33.36
CA ALA A 120 13.70 26.49 32.97
C ALA A 120 13.68 25.80 31.58
N ILE A 121 14.43 26.36 30.62
CA ILE A 121 14.58 25.76 29.28
C ILE A 121 15.32 24.44 29.38
N GLU A 122 16.46 24.36 30.07
CA GLU A 122 17.17 23.08 30.29
C GLU A 122 16.27 22.03 30.96
N ALA A 123 15.44 22.46 31.95
CA ALA A 123 14.50 21.54 32.57
C ALA A 123 13.38 21.10 31.64
N LEU A 124 12.93 21.95 30.71
CA LEU A 124 11.96 21.61 29.67
C LEU A 124 12.58 20.69 28.62
N GLU A 125 13.78 21.00 28.14
CA GLU A 125 14.53 20.14 27.22
C GLU A 125 14.72 18.74 27.82
N GLY A 126 15.15 18.63 29.08
CA GLY A 126 15.28 17.35 29.74
C GLY A 126 13.94 16.60 29.94
N LYS A 127 12.81 17.31 30.04
CA LYS A 127 11.48 16.66 30.03
C LYS A 127 11.06 16.21 28.63
N VAL A 128 11.35 17.02 27.61
CA VAL A 128 11.11 16.67 26.21
C VAL A 128 11.93 15.43 25.86
N ASP A 129 13.23 15.43 26.13
CA ASP A 129 14.09 14.26 25.94
C ASP A 129 13.57 13.01 26.68
N THR A 130 13.07 13.21 27.90
CA THR A 130 12.49 12.09 28.66
C THR A 130 11.20 11.56 28.02
N LEU A 131 10.36 12.44 27.49
CA LEU A 131 9.14 12.06 26.78
C LEU A 131 9.46 11.42 25.42
N GLU A 132 10.39 12.00 24.66
CA GLU A 132 10.85 11.42 23.40
C GLU A 132 11.42 10.03 23.63
N ASN A 133 12.35 9.86 24.59
CA ASN A 133 12.90 8.56 24.94
C ASN A 133 11.87 7.57 25.51
N PHE A 134 10.76 8.04 26.06
CA PHE A 134 9.68 7.16 26.55
C PHE A 134 8.77 6.71 25.41
N PHE A 135 8.46 7.58 24.44
CA PHE A 135 7.59 7.26 23.33
C PHE A 135 8.34 6.76 22.08
N GLU A 136 9.64 7.11 21.93
CA GLU A 136 10.43 6.68 20.77
C GLU A 136 10.43 5.14 20.56
N PRO A 137 10.54 4.31 21.61
CA PRO A 137 10.49 2.86 21.44
C PRO A 137 9.08 2.30 21.20
N VAL A 138 8.02 3.09 21.43
CA VAL A 138 6.63 2.63 21.28
C VAL A 138 5.91 3.53 20.31
N LYS A 139 5.58 2.97 19.15
CA LYS A 139 4.68 3.61 18.18
C LYS A 139 3.26 3.19 18.49
N ILE A 140 2.38 4.15 18.51
CA ILE A 140 0.94 3.93 18.61
C ILE A 140 0.36 4.34 17.27
N GLY A 141 -0.31 3.43 16.62
CA GLY A 141 -1.01 3.63 15.37
C GLY A 141 -2.38 3.00 15.46
N GLY A 142 -3.14 3.13 14.42
CA GLY A 142 -4.42 2.48 14.33
C GLY A 142 -5.39 3.21 13.44
N SER A 143 -6.58 2.68 13.37
CA SER A 143 -7.69 3.24 12.63
C SER A 143 -8.97 3.21 13.45
N PHE A 144 -9.86 4.11 13.16
CA PHE A 144 -11.22 4.10 13.65
C PHE A 144 -12.14 4.45 12.50
N THR A 145 -13.10 3.58 12.24
CA THR A 145 -14.11 3.77 11.19
C THR A 145 -15.49 3.69 11.81
N ALA A 146 -16.30 4.70 11.56
CA ALA A 146 -17.71 4.71 11.92
C ALA A 146 -18.52 4.81 10.64
N THR A 147 -19.36 3.81 10.40
CA THR A 147 -20.15 3.69 9.18
C THR A 147 -21.63 3.73 9.55
N PHE A 148 -22.33 4.67 8.96
CA PHE A 148 -23.79 4.72 9.01
C PHE A 148 -24.33 4.20 7.69
N THR A 149 -25.10 3.12 7.75
CA THR A 149 -25.76 2.50 6.60
C THR A 149 -27.26 2.59 6.73
N ASP A 150 -27.93 3.02 5.68
CA ASP A 150 -29.39 2.96 5.59
C ASP A 150 -29.81 2.35 4.24
N ALA A 151 -30.26 1.11 4.31
CA ALA A 151 -30.77 0.38 3.15
C ALA A 151 -32.21 0.82 2.84
N TYR A 152 -32.37 1.57 1.76
CA TYR A 152 -33.61 2.30 1.59
C TYR A 152 -34.64 1.67 0.66
N LEU A 153 -34.26 1.07 -0.45
CA LEU A 153 -35.28 0.92 -1.49
C LEU A 153 -35.11 -0.40 -2.25
N LYS A 154 -36.01 -1.32 -1.97
CA LYS A 154 -36.31 -2.43 -2.87
C LYS A 154 -37.23 -1.96 -3.98
N TYR A 155 -36.92 -2.29 -5.24
CA TYR A 155 -37.87 -2.05 -6.33
C TYR A 155 -38.97 -3.11 -6.29
N ASP A 156 -40.19 -2.67 -5.97
CA ASP A 156 -41.36 -3.54 -6.05
C ASP A 156 -41.81 -3.66 -7.51
N THR A 157 -41.55 -4.80 -8.11
CA THR A 157 -41.88 -5.11 -9.50
C THR A 157 -43.39 -5.17 -9.73
N VAL A 158 -44.19 -5.40 -8.68
CA VAL A 158 -45.69 -5.45 -8.75
C VAL A 158 -46.27 -4.05 -8.75
N GLU A 159 -45.73 -3.16 -7.93
CA GLU A 159 -46.20 -1.77 -7.83
C GLU A 159 -45.43 -0.79 -8.71
N GLY A 160 -44.33 -1.22 -9.33
CA GLY A 160 -43.49 -0.41 -10.22
C GLY A 160 -42.85 0.80 -9.54
N LYS A 161 -42.54 0.69 -8.26
CA LYS A 161 -41.91 1.76 -7.47
C LYS A 161 -40.94 1.22 -6.44
N TYR A 162 -40.02 2.06 -6.01
CA TYR A 162 -39.15 1.76 -4.89
C TYR A 162 -39.91 1.91 -3.56
N ALA A 163 -39.76 0.92 -2.68
CA ALA A 163 -40.35 0.93 -1.34
C ALA A 163 -39.32 0.40 -0.33
N LYS A 164 -39.38 0.89 0.91
CA LYS A 164 -38.53 0.36 1.98
C LYS A 164 -38.87 -1.11 2.21
N ASP A 165 -37.85 -1.98 2.12
CA ASP A 165 -38.02 -3.39 2.44
C ASP A 165 -38.07 -3.57 3.97
N PRO A 166 -39.21 -4.00 4.53
CA PRO A 166 -39.31 -4.23 5.96
C PRO A 166 -38.49 -5.44 6.45
N ALA A 167 -38.00 -6.28 5.55
CA ALA A 167 -37.16 -7.42 5.89
C ALA A 167 -35.69 -7.05 6.00
N TYR A 168 -35.28 -5.88 5.48
CA TYR A 168 -33.89 -5.42 5.54
C TYR A 168 -33.67 -4.70 6.88
N ALA A 169 -33.11 -5.44 7.82
CA ALA A 169 -32.68 -4.92 9.14
C ALA A 169 -31.32 -4.20 9.09
N GLY A 170 -30.80 -3.92 7.89
CA GLY A 170 -29.45 -3.46 7.65
C GLY A 170 -29.21 -1.94 7.85
N SER A 171 -30.20 -1.19 8.36
CA SER A 171 -29.95 0.21 8.73
C SER A 171 -29.31 0.25 10.12
N GLY A 172 -28.12 0.77 10.23
CA GLY A 172 -27.40 0.81 11.49
C GLY A 172 -26.26 1.82 11.49
N LEU A 173 -25.70 2.01 12.66
CA LEU A 173 -24.41 2.64 12.86
C LEU A 173 -23.46 1.55 13.31
N THR A 174 -22.43 1.28 12.55
CA THR A 174 -21.34 0.39 12.92
C THR A 174 -20.11 1.20 13.29
N ALA A 175 -19.30 0.67 14.16
CA ALA A 175 -18.03 1.26 14.52
C ALA A 175 -16.97 0.17 14.68
N GLU A 176 -15.90 0.30 13.93
CA GLU A 176 -14.75 -0.57 13.96
C GLU A 176 -13.53 0.21 14.38
N GLY A 177 -12.67 -0.41 15.14
CA GLY A 177 -11.45 0.23 15.59
C GLY A 177 -10.31 -0.75 15.65
N GLU A 178 -9.17 -0.32 15.17
CA GLU A 178 -7.90 -1.01 15.30
C GLU A 178 -6.93 -0.13 16.07
N LEU A 179 -6.22 -0.71 17.01
CA LEU A 179 -5.19 -0.05 17.79
C LEU A 179 -3.90 -0.87 17.72
N ASP A 180 -2.91 -0.30 17.05
CA ASP A 180 -1.59 -0.87 16.91
C ASP A 180 -0.64 -0.32 17.95
N LEU A 181 -0.04 -1.20 18.71
CA LEU A 181 1.03 -0.88 19.65
C LEU A 181 2.29 -1.61 19.20
N VAL A 182 3.25 -0.87 18.69
CA VAL A 182 4.53 -1.42 18.20
C VAL A 182 5.67 -0.88 19.02
N ALA A 183 6.40 -1.77 19.70
CA ALA A 183 7.55 -1.43 20.50
C ALA A 183 8.86 -1.82 19.79
N THR A 184 9.78 -0.89 19.66
CA THR A 184 11.17 -1.17 19.28
C THR A 184 11.94 -1.59 20.52
N ILE A 185 12.24 -2.90 20.63
CA ILE A 185 12.94 -3.46 21.79
C ILE A 185 14.44 -3.11 21.73
N ASN A 186 15.00 -3.18 20.55
CA ASN A 186 16.38 -2.79 20.22
C ASN A 186 16.50 -2.61 18.70
N ASP A 187 17.70 -2.29 18.20
CA ASP A 187 17.98 -2.03 16.78
C ASP A 187 17.55 -3.18 15.85
N ASN A 188 17.41 -4.38 16.37
CA ASN A 188 17.14 -5.59 15.60
C ASN A 188 15.79 -6.23 15.94
N THR A 189 15.06 -5.72 16.92
CA THR A 189 13.86 -6.39 17.43
C THR A 189 12.72 -5.40 17.62
N THR A 190 11.61 -5.68 16.98
CA THR A 190 10.33 -5.03 17.24
C THR A 190 9.32 -6.06 17.73
N ALA A 191 8.39 -5.63 18.55
CA ALA A 191 7.24 -6.43 18.95
C ALA A 191 6.00 -5.57 18.95
N GLY A 192 4.86 -6.15 18.62
CA GLY A 192 3.62 -5.40 18.55
C GLY A 192 2.40 -6.24 18.86
N VAL A 193 1.33 -5.53 19.10
CA VAL A 193 -0.01 -6.09 19.23
C VAL A 193 -0.98 -5.18 18.51
N SER A 194 -1.83 -5.76 17.69
CA SER A 194 -3.00 -5.11 17.12
C SER A 194 -4.25 -5.56 17.86
N LEU A 195 -5.03 -4.60 18.30
CA LEU A 195 -6.30 -4.82 18.97
C LEU A 195 -7.41 -4.36 18.04
N TYR A 196 -8.35 -5.24 17.78
CA TYR A 196 -9.50 -4.97 16.93
C TYR A 196 -10.78 -4.98 17.74
N THR A 197 -11.70 -4.11 17.41
CA THR A 197 -13.06 -4.12 17.94
C THR A 197 -14.06 -3.90 16.80
N ASP A 198 -15.08 -4.73 16.78
CA ASP A 198 -16.25 -4.54 15.94
C ASP A 198 -17.52 -4.37 16.79
N GLU A 199 -18.52 -3.74 16.22
CA GLU A 199 -19.79 -3.47 16.89
C GLU A 199 -20.59 -4.75 17.18
N LEU A 200 -20.44 -5.77 16.33
CA LEU A 200 -21.26 -6.99 16.39
C LEU A 200 -20.92 -7.82 17.63
N THR A 201 -19.68 -7.77 18.06
CA THR A 201 -19.21 -8.58 19.20
C THR A 201 -19.15 -7.80 20.51
N GLU A 202 -19.15 -6.46 20.47
CA GLU A 202 -18.91 -5.58 21.64
C GLU A 202 -17.63 -5.99 22.42
N ALA A 203 -16.71 -6.69 21.76
CA ALA A 203 -15.50 -7.24 22.35
C ALA A 203 -14.26 -6.62 21.72
N VAL A 204 -13.26 -6.38 22.53
CA VAL A 204 -11.91 -6.08 22.04
C VAL A 204 -11.19 -7.41 21.86
N THR A 205 -10.79 -7.71 20.65
CA THR A 205 -10.03 -8.91 20.30
C THR A 205 -8.58 -8.56 20.01
N VAL A 206 -7.69 -9.49 20.28
CA VAL A 206 -6.31 -9.39 19.78
C VAL A 206 -6.34 -9.91 18.36
N ASP A 207 -6.18 -9.02 17.41
CA ASP A 207 -6.08 -9.40 16.00
C ASP A 207 -4.71 -10.00 15.72
N THR A 208 -3.66 -9.28 16.00
CA THR A 208 -2.30 -9.71 15.76
C THR A 208 -1.41 -9.46 16.98
N PHE A 209 -0.59 -10.43 17.31
CA PHE A 209 0.56 -10.26 18.21
C PHE A 209 1.79 -10.73 17.46
N PHE A 210 2.84 -9.91 17.40
CA PHE A 210 4.04 -10.27 16.65
C PHE A 210 5.33 -9.92 17.39
N ILE A 211 6.39 -10.66 17.04
CA ILE A 211 7.78 -10.33 17.34
C ILE A 211 8.57 -10.49 16.04
N ASP A 212 9.19 -9.41 15.60
CA ASP A 212 10.09 -9.37 14.46
C ASP A 212 11.52 -9.19 14.92
N PHE A 213 12.40 -10.04 14.44
CA PHE A 213 13.83 -9.95 14.66
C PHE A 213 14.57 -9.95 13.30
N ALA A 214 15.48 -9.01 13.09
CA ALA A 214 16.32 -8.98 11.90
C ALA A 214 17.70 -8.38 12.24
N ASP A 215 18.78 -9.09 11.97
CA ASP A 215 20.16 -8.59 12.14
C ASP A 215 21.03 -8.71 10.88
N GLY A 216 20.38 -8.77 9.71
CA GLY A 216 21.02 -8.84 8.40
C GLY A 216 21.37 -10.26 7.92
N GLU A 217 21.68 -11.20 8.83
CA GLU A 217 21.91 -12.61 8.51
C GLU A 217 20.75 -13.49 8.98
N TYR A 218 19.99 -13.02 9.95
CA TYR A 218 18.89 -13.74 10.57
C TYR A 218 17.64 -12.88 10.55
N ILE A 219 16.55 -13.47 10.07
CA ILE A 219 15.22 -12.89 10.14
C ILE A 219 14.34 -13.91 10.85
N ALA A 220 13.59 -13.48 11.85
CA ALA A 220 12.58 -14.31 12.49
C ALA A 220 11.34 -13.46 12.77
N LYS A 221 10.21 -13.88 12.26
CA LYS A 221 8.90 -13.28 12.48
C LYS A 221 8.02 -14.33 13.18
N LEU A 222 7.56 -14.01 14.35
CA LEU A 222 6.60 -14.83 15.10
C LEU A 222 5.30 -14.07 15.22
N TYR A 223 4.23 -14.64 14.70
CA TYR A 223 2.90 -14.05 14.74
C TYR A 223 1.91 -14.99 15.44
N ALA A 224 1.18 -14.47 16.37
CA ALA A 224 -0.04 -15.07 16.88
C ALA A 224 -1.27 -14.41 16.18
N GLY A 225 -1.08 -13.82 15.04
CA GLY A 225 -2.03 -13.20 14.12
C GLY A 225 -1.58 -13.46 12.71
N ASN A 226 -1.97 -12.59 11.79
CA ASN A 226 -1.81 -12.82 10.37
C ASN A 226 -0.39 -12.49 9.88
N ILE A 227 0.30 -13.45 9.29
CA ILE A 227 1.48 -13.21 8.44
C ILE A 227 0.99 -13.14 6.99
N ALA A 228 1.33 -12.08 6.28
CA ALA A 228 1.07 -12.03 4.85
C ALA A 228 1.89 -13.11 4.13
N SER A 229 1.24 -13.94 3.34
CA SER A 229 1.89 -15.01 2.57
C SER A 229 2.92 -14.44 1.60
N ALA A 230 2.62 -13.28 0.98
CA ALA A 230 3.52 -12.57 0.10
C ALA A 230 4.83 -12.13 0.77
N ASP A 231 4.84 -11.86 2.08
CA ASP A 231 6.05 -11.51 2.84
C ASP A 231 7.05 -12.67 2.91
N VAL A 232 6.56 -13.89 2.85
CA VAL A 232 7.34 -15.12 2.92
C VAL A 232 7.78 -15.57 1.54
N GLY A 233 6.94 -15.34 0.53
CA GLY A 233 7.11 -15.84 -0.82
C GLY A 233 7.00 -17.37 -0.91
N ASN A 234 7.16 -17.90 -2.10
CA ASN A 234 7.09 -19.33 -2.34
C ASN A 234 8.22 -20.10 -1.64
N ILE A 235 7.90 -21.15 -0.89
CA ILE A 235 8.91 -22.09 -0.37
C ILE A 235 9.51 -22.91 -1.51
N GLY A 236 8.69 -23.55 -2.36
CA GLY A 236 9.11 -24.03 -3.65
C GLY A 236 9.09 -22.89 -4.66
N ILE A 237 9.98 -22.92 -5.66
CA ILE A 237 10.11 -21.80 -6.61
C ILE A 237 8.87 -21.59 -7.49
N LEU A 238 8.02 -22.60 -7.61
CA LEU A 238 6.77 -22.58 -8.37
C LEU A 238 5.53 -22.83 -7.49
N GLY A 239 5.69 -22.95 -6.17
CA GLY A 239 4.58 -23.06 -5.23
C GLY A 239 3.92 -24.43 -5.16
N LEU A 240 4.62 -25.54 -5.46
CA LEU A 240 4.06 -26.88 -5.33
C LEU A 240 3.63 -27.22 -3.89
N VAL A 241 4.31 -26.69 -2.88
CA VAL A 241 4.05 -27.01 -1.47
C VAL A 241 3.59 -25.79 -0.67
N PHE A 242 4.09 -24.61 -0.97
CA PHE A 242 3.63 -23.36 -0.38
C PHE A 242 3.69 -22.24 -1.42
N ASN A 243 2.60 -21.53 -1.54
CA ASN A 243 2.35 -20.43 -2.46
C ASN A 243 2.27 -19.09 -1.69
N ASP A 244 2.72 -18.01 -2.29
CA ASP A 244 2.65 -16.64 -1.77
C ASP A 244 1.23 -16.03 -1.79
N GLU A 245 0.28 -16.69 -2.45
CA GLU A 245 -1.14 -16.37 -2.45
C GLU A 245 -1.95 -17.29 -1.50
N TYR A 246 -1.27 -17.99 -0.57
CA TYR A 246 -1.94 -18.92 0.32
C TYR A 246 -2.86 -18.19 1.31
N GLU A 247 -4.13 -18.55 1.26
CA GLU A 247 -5.16 -18.14 2.23
C GLU A 247 -5.41 -19.25 3.24
N SER A 248 -5.34 -18.93 4.54
CA SER A 248 -5.67 -19.92 5.56
C SER A 248 -7.19 -20.16 5.60
N PRO A 249 -7.68 -21.36 5.30
CA PRO A 249 -9.13 -21.63 5.32
C PRO A 249 -9.74 -21.63 6.72
N VAL A 250 -8.94 -21.50 7.76
CA VAL A 250 -9.42 -21.38 9.15
C VAL A 250 -9.85 -19.96 9.49
N TYR A 251 -9.27 -18.99 8.80
CA TYR A 251 -9.53 -17.58 9.01
C TYR A 251 -10.08 -17.02 7.71
N ASN A 252 -11.38 -16.94 7.62
CA ASN A 252 -12.16 -16.52 6.45
C ASN A 252 -12.11 -14.98 6.29
N TRP A 253 -10.91 -14.43 6.05
CA TRP A 253 -10.66 -13.02 5.84
C TRP A 253 -10.15 -12.88 4.41
N ASP A 254 -10.58 -11.85 3.71
CA ASP A 254 -10.33 -11.61 2.27
C ASP A 254 -8.84 -11.36 1.89
N ASP A 255 -7.89 -11.74 2.74
CA ASP A 255 -6.48 -11.45 2.53
C ASP A 255 -5.61 -12.72 2.67
N ASP A 256 -4.55 -12.82 1.87
CA ASP A 256 -3.54 -13.91 1.84
C ASP A 256 -2.70 -13.96 3.12
N TYR A 257 -3.31 -14.34 4.24
CA TYR A 257 -2.68 -14.40 5.55
C TYR A 257 -2.72 -15.80 6.19
N PHE A 258 -1.72 -16.10 6.98
CA PHE A 258 -1.69 -17.29 7.84
C PHE A 258 -1.10 -16.96 9.22
N ARG A 259 -1.39 -17.77 10.23
CA ARG A 259 -0.89 -17.61 11.60
C ARG A 259 0.24 -18.57 11.89
N GLY A 260 1.43 -18.04 12.20
CA GLY A 260 2.53 -18.94 12.44
C GLY A 260 3.86 -18.29 12.70
N LEU A 261 4.88 -19.02 12.33
CA LEU A 261 6.27 -18.59 12.42
C LEU A 261 6.90 -18.62 11.03
N TRP A 262 7.57 -17.54 10.70
CA TRP A 262 8.52 -17.49 9.62
C TRP A 262 9.90 -17.10 10.16
N ALA A 263 10.93 -17.84 9.75
CA ALA A 263 12.31 -17.53 10.06
C ALA A 263 13.21 -17.80 8.86
N SER A 264 14.21 -16.97 8.67
CA SER A 264 15.20 -17.12 7.61
C SER A 264 16.59 -16.80 8.17
N TRP A 265 17.59 -17.58 7.79
CA TRP A 265 18.98 -17.39 8.22
C TRP A 265 19.99 -17.89 7.19
N ASN A 266 21.18 -17.29 7.22
CA ASN A 266 22.28 -17.72 6.39
C ASN A 266 23.25 -18.58 7.20
N LEU A 267 23.59 -19.74 6.68
CA LEU A 267 24.56 -20.65 7.27
C LEU A 267 25.43 -21.29 6.18
N LEU A 268 26.75 -21.15 6.30
CA LEU A 268 27.73 -21.77 5.39
C LEU A 268 27.52 -21.41 3.90
N GLY A 269 26.97 -20.24 3.62
CA GLY A 269 26.70 -19.76 2.26
C GLY A 269 25.39 -20.28 1.65
N ALA A 270 24.56 -20.96 2.42
CA ALA A 270 23.20 -21.30 2.08
C ALA A 270 22.19 -20.49 2.91
N ASN A 271 21.08 -20.14 2.32
CA ASN A 271 19.94 -19.56 3.02
C ASN A 271 19.00 -20.67 3.46
N PHE A 272 18.58 -20.63 4.70
CA PHE A 272 17.58 -21.52 5.26
C PHE A 272 16.32 -20.73 5.60
N SER A 273 15.17 -21.29 5.34
CA SER A 273 13.88 -20.71 5.69
C SER A 273 13.01 -21.75 6.37
N LEU A 274 12.39 -21.36 7.47
CA LEU A 274 11.36 -22.13 8.16
C LEU A 274 10.06 -21.34 8.10
N ILE A 275 9.01 -21.98 7.63
CA ILE A 275 7.65 -21.45 7.68
C ILE A 275 6.74 -22.47 8.32
N SER A 276 5.83 -22.01 9.15
CA SER A 276 4.82 -22.88 9.73
C SER A 276 3.52 -22.13 10.00
N GLU A 277 2.42 -22.76 9.70
CA GLU A 277 1.12 -22.43 10.25
C GLU A 277 0.80 -23.43 11.37
N VAL A 278 0.38 -22.88 12.52
CA VAL A 278 0.09 -23.71 13.70
C VAL A 278 -1.01 -24.73 13.39
N ASP A 279 -0.74 -25.99 13.73
CA ASP A 279 -1.64 -27.12 13.51
C ASP A 279 -1.92 -27.50 12.03
N ARG A 280 -1.22 -26.90 11.06
CA ARG A 280 -1.44 -27.16 9.64
C ARG A 280 -0.19 -27.67 8.93
N PHE A 281 0.90 -26.91 8.90
CA PHE A 281 2.14 -27.34 8.25
C PHE A 281 3.39 -26.75 8.91
N TYR A 282 4.51 -27.42 8.65
CA TYR A 282 5.86 -26.96 9.02
C TYR A 282 6.80 -27.27 7.88
N THR A 283 7.32 -26.24 7.21
CA THR A 283 8.22 -26.42 6.07
C THR A 283 9.57 -25.80 6.34
N LEU A 284 10.62 -26.58 6.11
CA LEU A 284 12.01 -26.16 6.16
C LEU A 284 12.62 -26.23 4.77
N LYS A 285 13.19 -25.12 4.30
CA LYS A 285 13.93 -25.02 3.03
C LYS A 285 15.37 -24.66 3.26
N GLY A 286 16.27 -25.23 2.49
CA GLY A 286 17.66 -24.79 2.33
C GLY A 286 17.94 -24.42 0.88
N GLN A 287 18.47 -23.21 0.63
CA GLN A 287 18.75 -22.68 -0.71
C GLN A 287 20.24 -22.38 -0.84
N ALA A 288 20.90 -22.99 -1.83
CA ALA A 288 22.31 -22.74 -2.14
C ALA A 288 22.50 -22.39 -3.62
N GLY A 289 22.74 -21.11 -3.90
CA GLY A 289 22.75 -20.60 -5.27
C GLY A 289 21.40 -20.84 -5.94
N PRO A 290 21.36 -21.42 -7.15
CA PRO A 290 20.11 -21.69 -7.85
C PRO A 290 19.34 -22.91 -7.35
N PHE A 291 19.91 -23.71 -6.43
CA PHE A 291 19.33 -24.97 -5.98
C PHE A 291 18.72 -24.85 -4.60
N GLY A 292 17.47 -25.30 -4.47
CA GLY A 292 16.75 -25.42 -3.21
C GLY A 292 16.38 -26.87 -2.91
N VAL A 293 16.31 -27.22 -1.64
CA VAL A 293 15.72 -28.47 -1.15
C VAL A 293 14.85 -28.12 0.06
N TYR A 294 13.72 -28.79 0.18
CA TYR A 294 12.82 -28.55 1.29
C TYR A 294 12.13 -29.84 1.79
N ALA A 295 11.66 -29.76 3.01
CA ALA A 295 10.80 -30.77 3.61
C ALA A 295 9.65 -30.08 4.34
N SER A 296 8.44 -30.50 4.06
CA SER A 296 7.22 -30.07 4.74
C SER A 296 6.62 -31.23 5.54
N LEU A 297 6.14 -30.90 6.72
CA LEU A 297 5.29 -31.79 7.53
C LEU A 297 3.88 -31.19 7.48
N ASP A 298 3.03 -31.76 6.66
CA ASP A 298 1.64 -31.34 6.53
C ASP A 298 0.76 -32.14 7.48
N ARG A 299 -0.10 -31.46 8.21
CA ARG A 299 -1.16 -32.08 8.99
C ARG A 299 -2.40 -32.18 8.15
N ILE A 300 -2.80 -33.38 7.79
CA ILE A 300 -4.07 -33.61 7.10
C ILE A 300 -5.20 -33.12 8.00
N THR A 301 -6.02 -32.27 7.42
CA THR A 301 -7.13 -31.57 8.06
C THR A 301 -8.02 -32.45 8.91
N ALA A 302 -8.34 -31.93 10.07
CA ALA A 302 -9.27 -32.44 11.06
C ALA A 302 -10.69 -32.75 10.53
N THR A 303 -10.84 -33.87 9.83
CA THR A 303 -12.11 -34.62 9.88
C THR A 303 -12.01 -35.83 10.78
N SER A 304 -10.84 -36.11 11.38
CA SER A 304 -10.66 -37.16 12.39
C SER A 304 -10.50 -36.53 13.76
N PRO A 305 -11.33 -36.90 14.75
CA PRO A 305 -11.20 -36.41 16.13
C PRO A 305 -10.00 -37.02 16.88
N ASP A 306 -9.22 -37.87 16.25
CA ASP A 306 -8.07 -38.51 16.84
C ASP A 306 -6.78 -37.83 16.36
N TYR A 307 -6.28 -36.91 17.20
CA TYR A 307 -5.04 -36.12 17.02
C TYR A 307 -3.73 -36.95 16.96
N GLU A 308 -3.78 -38.25 16.66
CA GLU A 308 -2.61 -39.13 16.69
C GLU A 308 -1.89 -39.29 15.34
N ASP A 309 -2.49 -38.85 14.23
CA ASP A 309 -1.84 -38.94 12.92
C ASP A 309 -1.09 -37.63 12.60
N PHE A 310 0.21 -37.65 12.86
CA PHE A 310 1.13 -36.67 12.29
C PHE A 310 1.05 -36.77 10.77
N GLY A 311 0.79 -35.62 10.13
CA GLY A 311 0.57 -35.50 8.72
C GLY A 311 1.70 -36.04 7.85
N GLU A 312 1.47 -36.04 6.59
CA GLU A 312 2.39 -36.60 5.62
C GLU A 312 3.64 -35.73 5.45
N ILE A 313 4.76 -36.39 5.22
CA ILE A 313 6.01 -35.71 4.93
C ILE A 313 6.10 -35.52 3.42
N ILE A 314 6.22 -34.26 3.01
CA ILE A 314 6.52 -33.89 1.62
C ILE A 314 7.98 -33.47 1.57
N VAL A 315 8.73 -34.02 0.62
CA VAL A 315 10.11 -33.60 0.35
C VAL A 315 10.22 -33.11 -1.07
N GLY A 316 10.94 -32.03 -1.28
CA GLY A 316 11.08 -31.47 -2.62
C GLY A 316 12.43 -30.80 -2.87
N ALA A 317 12.62 -30.49 -4.13
CA ALA A 317 13.78 -29.76 -4.62
C ALA A 317 13.36 -28.80 -5.72
N ASP A 318 14.02 -27.67 -5.77
CA ASP A 318 13.80 -26.67 -6.80
C ASP A 318 15.10 -26.14 -7.41
N LEU A 319 14.95 -25.53 -8.58
CA LEU A 319 16.01 -24.86 -9.33
C LEU A 319 15.45 -23.54 -9.86
N ASP A 320 16.11 -22.43 -9.54
CA ASP A 320 15.92 -21.12 -10.19
C ASP A 320 17.24 -20.69 -10.82
N TYR A 321 17.35 -20.85 -12.13
CA TYR A 321 18.58 -20.60 -12.83
C TYR A 321 18.42 -19.56 -13.93
N THR A 322 19.14 -18.45 -13.76
CA THR A 322 19.29 -17.44 -14.81
C THR A 322 20.55 -17.74 -15.61
N PHE A 323 20.43 -17.91 -16.92
CA PHE A 323 21.53 -18.20 -17.82
C PHE A 323 22.48 -16.99 -17.95
N GLY A 324 23.66 -17.24 -18.51
CA GLY A 324 24.70 -16.24 -18.60
C GLY A 324 24.40 -15.02 -19.49
N ASP A 325 23.30 -15.05 -20.26
CA ASP A 325 22.75 -13.90 -21.00
C ASP A 325 22.01 -12.91 -20.08
N GLY A 326 21.70 -13.32 -18.83
CA GLY A 326 20.98 -12.51 -17.85
C GLY A 326 19.49 -12.30 -18.11
N VAL A 327 18.94 -12.89 -19.17
CA VAL A 327 17.54 -12.70 -19.60
C VAL A 327 16.76 -14.02 -19.71
N THR A 328 17.46 -15.14 -19.86
CA THR A 328 16.83 -16.46 -19.91
C THR A 328 16.81 -17.06 -18.51
N ASN A 329 15.63 -17.39 -18.03
CA ASN A 329 15.43 -17.99 -16.71
C ASN A 329 14.72 -19.34 -16.84
N ALA A 330 15.20 -20.34 -16.11
CA ALA A 330 14.56 -21.64 -15.98
C ALA A 330 14.25 -21.92 -14.51
N LYS A 331 13.01 -22.26 -14.24
CA LYS A 331 12.50 -22.69 -12.93
C LYS A 331 12.02 -24.14 -13.04
N LEU A 332 12.41 -24.98 -12.11
CA LEU A 332 11.96 -26.35 -11.99
C LEU A 332 11.67 -26.65 -10.53
N GLU A 333 10.62 -27.38 -10.26
CA GLU A 333 10.28 -27.87 -8.93
C GLU A 333 9.77 -29.31 -9.02
N ALA A 334 10.15 -30.11 -8.05
CA ALA A 334 9.66 -31.47 -7.88
C ALA A 334 9.45 -31.74 -6.39
N ALA A 335 8.31 -32.30 -6.04
CA ALA A 335 7.97 -32.68 -4.68
C ALA A 335 7.35 -34.08 -4.63
N TYR A 336 7.60 -34.80 -3.55
CA TYR A 336 7.13 -36.16 -3.32
C TYR A 336 6.49 -36.28 -1.92
N GLN A 337 5.28 -36.78 -1.87
CA GLN A 337 4.52 -37.00 -0.64
C GLN A 337 4.70 -38.45 -0.19
N MET A 338 5.41 -38.64 0.92
CA MET A 338 5.96 -39.95 1.31
C MET A 338 4.90 -40.96 1.73
N GLY A 339 3.79 -40.56 2.29
CA GLY A 339 2.73 -41.45 2.78
C GLY A 339 1.84 -42.01 1.66
N MET A 340 1.55 -41.19 0.67
CA MET A 340 0.68 -41.51 -0.46
C MET A 340 1.44 -42.06 -1.67
N GLU A 341 2.77 -41.95 -1.67
CA GLU A 341 3.65 -42.31 -2.79
C GLU A 341 3.38 -41.48 -4.08
N ASP A 342 2.77 -40.28 -3.93
CA ASP A 342 2.43 -39.39 -5.03
C ASP A 342 3.38 -38.22 -5.12
N TYR A 343 3.41 -37.55 -6.28
CA TYR A 343 4.32 -36.44 -6.53
C TYR A 343 3.69 -35.33 -7.38
N GLY A 344 4.29 -34.13 -7.25
CA GLY A 344 4.08 -33.00 -8.11
C GLY A 344 5.37 -32.58 -8.83
N LEU A 345 5.23 -32.17 -10.08
CA LEU A 345 6.29 -31.62 -10.91
C LEU A 345 5.81 -30.32 -11.53
N ALA A 346 6.64 -29.28 -11.50
CA ALA A 346 6.35 -28.04 -12.22
C ALA A 346 7.62 -27.49 -12.86
N GLY A 347 7.47 -26.77 -13.97
CA GLY A 347 8.60 -26.16 -14.65
C GLY A 347 8.17 -24.94 -15.46
N ALA A 348 9.03 -23.95 -15.53
CA ALA A 348 8.85 -22.75 -16.36
C ALA A 348 10.18 -22.35 -16.99
N LEU A 349 10.12 -21.87 -18.23
CA LEU A 349 11.25 -21.28 -18.95
C LEU A 349 10.78 -19.98 -19.58
N SER A 350 11.49 -18.90 -19.32
CA SER A 350 11.23 -17.61 -19.95
C SER A 350 12.51 -17.00 -20.50
N THR A 351 12.39 -16.25 -21.60
CA THR A 351 13.50 -15.49 -22.19
C THR A 351 12.99 -14.26 -22.90
N LYS A 352 13.92 -13.32 -23.14
CA LYS A 352 13.68 -12.18 -24.01
C LYS A 352 14.69 -12.19 -25.14
N VAL A 353 14.23 -11.91 -26.37
CA VAL A 353 15.08 -11.85 -27.56
C VAL A 353 14.81 -10.54 -28.32
N GLY A 354 15.77 -10.12 -29.16
CA GLY A 354 15.78 -8.82 -29.83
C GLY A 354 16.84 -7.89 -29.23
N GLU A 355 17.16 -6.80 -29.94
CA GLU A 355 18.23 -5.87 -29.52
C GLU A 355 17.91 -5.20 -28.18
N ASP A 356 16.63 -4.95 -27.89
CA ASP A 356 16.13 -4.34 -26.64
C ASP A 356 15.17 -5.27 -25.86
N GLY A 357 15.18 -6.58 -26.16
CA GLY A 357 14.28 -7.56 -25.53
C GLY A 357 12.81 -7.40 -25.98
N GLU A 358 12.60 -7.03 -27.25
CA GLU A 358 11.28 -6.73 -27.80
C GLU A 358 10.36 -7.96 -27.83
N VAL A 359 10.92 -9.16 -27.90
CA VAL A 359 10.16 -10.40 -27.94
C VAL A 359 10.35 -11.16 -26.63
N GLY A 360 9.28 -11.34 -25.88
CA GLY A 360 9.21 -12.24 -24.74
C GLY A 360 8.71 -13.62 -25.17
N LEU A 361 9.33 -14.65 -24.64
CA LEU A 361 8.91 -16.05 -24.83
C LEU A 361 8.82 -16.70 -23.47
N ALA A 362 7.72 -17.40 -23.17
CA ALA A 362 7.62 -18.21 -21.97
C ALA A 362 6.92 -19.53 -22.28
N VAL A 363 7.31 -20.56 -21.55
CA VAL A 363 6.65 -21.87 -21.52
C VAL A 363 6.65 -22.36 -20.09
N ASP A 364 5.59 -23.01 -19.68
CA ASP A 364 5.45 -23.61 -18.36
C ASP A 364 4.71 -24.95 -18.47
N GLY A 365 4.72 -25.72 -17.39
CA GLY A 365 3.96 -26.94 -17.29
C GLY A 365 4.02 -27.55 -15.91
N HIS A 366 2.99 -28.31 -15.59
CA HIS A 366 2.88 -29.04 -14.35
C HIS A 366 2.27 -30.43 -14.54
N TYR A 367 2.53 -31.29 -13.55
CA TYR A 367 1.94 -32.60 -13.41
C TYR A 367 1.80 -32.91 -11.93
N VAL A 368 0.59 -33.03 -11.43
CA VAL A 368 0.29 -33.21 -10.00
C VAL A 368 -0.62 -34.43 -9.82
N GLN A 369 -0.11 -35.46 -9.19
CA GLN A 369 -0.86 -36.68 -8.96
C GLN A 369 -2.01 -36.50 -7.96
N ALA A 370 -2.99 -37.40 -8.00
CA ALA A 370 -4.28 -37.31 -7.33
C ALA A 370 -4.17 -37.25 -5.79
N ALA A 371 -3.21 -37.95 -5.21
CA ALA A 371 -3.00 -37.94 -3.77
C ALA A 371 -1.87 -37.02 -3.32
N PHE A 372 -1.30 -36.22 -4.23
CA PHE A 372 -0.40 -35.13 -3.87
C PHE A 372 -1.23 -33.89 -3.49
N THR A 373 -1.44 -33.71 -2.20
CA THR A 373 -2.36 -32.69 -1.66
C THR A 373 -1.70 -31.83 -0.57
N PRO A 374 -0.68 -31.04 -0.90
CA PRO A 374 -0.07 -30.14 0.06
C PRO A 374 -1.10 -29.09 0.55
N THR A 375 -1.06 -28.77 1.84
CA THR A 375 -2.04 -27.87 2.47
C THR A 375 -2.04 -26.46 1.87
N ALA A 376 -0.89 -25.98 1.46
CA ALA A 376 -0.69 -24.59 1.00
C ALA A 376 -0.13 -24.51 -0.44
N GLY A 377 -0.26 -25.56 -1.23
CA GLY A 377 0.21 -25.60 -2.62
C GLY A 377 -0.75 -24.91 -3.59
N ASN A 378 -0.22 -24.44 -4.71
CA ASN A 378 -0.95 -23.70 -5.74
C ASN A 378 -1.61 -24.58 -6.81
N PHE A 379 -1.20 -25.84 -6.92
CA PHE A 379 -1.67 -26.71 -8.01
C PHE A 379 -2.81 -27.61 -7.56
N THR A 380 -3.81 -27.72 -8.41
CA THR A 380 -4.92 -28.66 -8.20
C THR A 380 -4.43 -30.10 -8.27
N PRO A 381 -4.73 -30.95 -7.27
CA PRO A 381 -4.41 -32.39 -7.36
C PRO A 381 -5.10 -33.08 -8.55
N ASN A 382 -4.46 -34.09 -9.07
CA ASN A 382 -4.94 -34.89 -10.22
C ASN A 382 -4.94 -34.08 -11.54
N THR A 383 -4.09 -33.06 -11.68
CA THR A 383 -4.04 -32.28 -12.91
C THR A 383 -2.69 -32.36 -13.61
N MET A 384 -2.73 -32.18 -14.92
CA MET A 384 -1.56 -31.91 -15.75
C MET A 384 -1.89 -30.77 -16.71
N GLY A 385 -0.96 -29.86 -16.87
CA GLY A 385 -1.17 -28.73 -17.75
C GLY A 385 0.11 -28.04 -18.15
N GLY A 386 -0.02 -27.02 -18.93
CA GLY A 386 1.08 -26.17 -19.30
C GLY A 386 0.69 -25.09 -20.27
N GLY A 387 1.54 -24.10 -20.39
CA GLY A 387 1.31 -22.94 -21.21
C GLY A 387 2.51 -22.58 -22.10
N ALA A 388 2.23 -21.78 -23.10
CA ALA A 388 3.25 -21.11 -23.90
C ALA A 388 2.77 -19.72 -24.27
N SER A 389 3.63 -18.73 -24.12
CA SER A 389 3.29 -17.38 -24.54
C SER A 389 4.41 -16.72 -25.35
N VAL A 390 3.99 -15.83 -26.21
CA VAL A 390 4.86 -14.90 -26.92
C VAL A 390 4.33 -13.49 -26.74
N SER A 391 5.18 -12.58 -26.28
CA SER A 391 4.87 -11.15 -26.25
C SER A 391 5.81 -10.38 -27.18
N TYR A 392 5.32 -9.28 -27.73
CA TYR A 392 6.08 -8.42 -28.61
C TYR A 392 5.82 -6.95 -28.27
N LEU A 393 6.91 -6.21 -28.05
CA LEU A 393 6.86 -4.77 -27.83
C LEU A 393 6.80 -4.05 -29.19
N LEU A 394 5.74 -3.32 -29.42
CA LEU A 394 5.50 -2.55 -30.62
C LEU A 394 5.88 -1.08 -30.39
N ASP A 395 6.65 -0.50 -31.32
CA ASP A 395 6.90 0.95 -31.32
C ASP A 395 5.74 1.66 -32.06
N VAL A 396 4.83 2.21 -31.29
CA VAL A 396 3.67 2.94 -31.83
C VAL A 396 3.84 4.42 -31.51
N ALA A 397 3.95 5.24 -32.56
CA ALA A 397 4.19 6.68 -32.42
C ALA A 397 3.09 7.35 -31.56
N GLY A 398 3.50 7.98 -30.47
CA GLY A 398 2.61 8.72 -29.55
C GLY A 398 2.15 7.92 -28.35
N LEU A 399 2.55 6.66 -28.21
CA LEU A 399 2.34 5.82 -27.04
C LEU A 399 3.68 5.56 -26.34
N GLU A 400 3.66 5.44 -25.02
CA GLU A 400 4.87 5.13 -24.23
C GLU A 400 5.27 3.67 -24.38
N LYS A 401 4.26 2.78 -24.39
CA LYS A 401 4.46 1.34 -24.54
C LYS A 401 3.26 0.71 -25.25
N THR A 402 3.52 -0.22 -26.13
CA THR A 402 2.49 -1.12 -26.68
C THR A 402 3.03 -2.54 -26.65
N GLU A 403 2.28 -3.45 -26.06
CA GLU A 403 2.65 -4.86 -25.95
C GLU A 403 1.52 -5.74 -26.50
N ALA A 404 1.86 -6.63 -27.41
CA ALA A 404 0.96 -7.66 -27.90
C ALA A 404 1.40 -9.01 -27.36
N THR A 405 0.49 -9.75 -26.75
CA THR A 405 0.75 -11.08 -26.19
C THR A 405 -0.21 -12.10 -26.79
N LEU A 406 0.32 -13.25 -27.15
CA LEU A 406 -0.45 -14.44 -27.50
C LEU A 406 -0.02 -15.57 -26.57
N ALA A 407 -0.97 -16.12 -25.85
CA ALA A 407 -0.76 -17.23 -24.93
C ALA A 407 -1.64 -18.42 -25.31
N TYR A 408 -1.15 -19.60 -25.04
CA TYR A 408 -1.89 -20.86 -25.13
C TYR A 408 -1.72 -21.60 -23.81
N GLY A 409 -2.82 -22.07 -23.24
CA GLY A 409 -2.89 -22.90 -22.05
C GLY A 409 -3.58 -24.22 -22.33
N TYR A 410 -3.15 -25.23 -21.63
CA TYR A 410 -3.79 -26.54 -21.58
C TYR A 410 -3.81 -27.04 -20.15
N GLU A 411 -4.97 -27.50 -19.70
CA GLU A 411 -5.12 -28.17 -18.41
C GLU A 411 -6.10 -29.35 -18.53
N SER A 412 -5.81 -30.42 -17.86
CA SER A 412 -6.68 -31.60 -17.83
C SER A 412 -6.48 -32.39 -16.55
N ASP A 413 -7.48 -33.20 -16.19
CA ASP A 413 -7.31 -34.25 -15.21
C ASP A 413 -6.34 -35.31 -15.71
N ILE A 414 -5.62 -35.97 -14.79
CA ILE A 414 -4.80 -37.14 -15.11
C ILE A 414 -5.73 -38.35 -15.26
N PRO A 415 -5.69 -39.06 -16.40
CA PRO A 415 -6.58 -40.21 -16.63
C PRO A 415 -6.32 -41.32 -15.63
N ALA A 416 -7.37 -41.94 -15.10
CA ALA A 416 -7.25 -43.16 -14.33
C ALA A 416 -6.69 -44.32 -15.19
N GLU A 417 -5.98 -45.24 -14.56
CA GLU A 417 -5.36 -46.39 -15.27
C GLU A 417 -6.43 -47.24 -16.01
N GLY A 418 -6.44 -47.12 -17.33
CA GLY A 418 -7.40 -47.80 -18.20
C GLY A 418 -8.47 -46.92 -18.85
N ASP A 419 -8.55 -45.66 -18.52
CA ASP A 419 -9.40 -44.70 -19.21
C ASP A 419 -8.71 -44.14 -20.46
N SER A 420 -9.47 -43.99 -21.55
CA SER A 420 -8.91 -43.74 -22.88
C SER A 420 -9.04 -42.29 -23.36
N ALA A 421 -9.60 -41.39 -22.60
CA ALA A 421 -9.66 -39.97 -22.99
C ALA A 421 -9.83 -39.08 -21.77
N VAL A 422 -8.91 -38.18 -21.59
CA VAL A 422 -9.05 -37.03 -20.73
C VAL A 422 -9.54 -35.87 -21.58
N VAL A 423 -10.63 -35.29 -21.17
CA VAL A 423 -11.10 -34.02 -21.74
C VAL A 423 -10.38 -32.91 -20.96
N GLY A 424 -9.40 -32.29 -21.59
CA GLY A 424 -8.75 -31.13 -21.03
C GLY A 424 -9.30 -29.86 -21.66
N THR A 425 -9.20 -28.75 -20.93
CA THR A 425 -9.46 -27.43 -21.46
C THR A 425 -8.24 -26.93 -22.22
N ASN A 426 -8.49 -26.34 -23.37
CA ASN A 426 -7.47 -25.67 -24.17
C ASN A 426 -7.90 -24.24 -24.35
N GLU A 427 -7.03 -23.31 -24.00
CA GLU A 427 -7.33 -21.89 -24.07
C GLU A 427 -6.30 -21.15 -24.92
N VAL A 428 -6.75 -20.20 -25.71
CA VAL A 428 -5.91 -19.25 -26.43
C VAL A 428 -6.30 -17.85 -26.00
N THR A 429 -5.37 -17.11 -25.41
CA THR A 429 -5.57 -15.72 -25.03
C THR A 429 -4.71 -14.81 -25.91
N ALA A 430 -5.30 -13.74 -26.42
CA ALA A 430 -4.61 -12.67 -27.13
C ALA A 430 -4.87 -11.35 -26.43
N THR A 431 -3.81 -10.69 -26.01
CA THR A 431 -3.88 -9.39 -25.30
C THR A 431 -3.12 -8.34 -26.08
N LEU A 432 -3.69 -7.14 -26.17
CA LEU A 432 -3.04 -5.96 -26.71
C LEU A 432 -3.16 -4.83 -25.68
N ALA A 433 -2.06 -4.52 -25.05
CA ALA A 433 -1.97 -3.51 -23.99
C ALA A 433 -1.25 -2.25 -24.48
N PHE A 434 -1.83 -1.09 -24.23
CA PHE A 434 -1.32 0.22 -24.59
C PHE A 434 -1.10 1.05 -23.32
N THR A 435 0.06 1.68 -23.21
CA THR A 435 0.33 2.72 -22.20
C THR A 435 0.49 4.05 -22.92
N MET A 436 -0.45 4.97 -22.70
CA MET A 436 -0.43 6.30 -23.29
C MET A 436 0.43 7.24 -22.45
N ASP A 437 0.26 7.19 -21.14
CA ASP A 437 1.00 8.00 -20.18
C ASP A 437 1.12 7.22 -18.86
N ALA A 438 2.34 6.80 -18.50
CA ALA A 438 2.61 6.03 -17.28
C ALA A 438 2.48 6.89 -16.00
N VAL A 439 2.60 8.22 -16.10
CA VAL A 439 2.49 9.11 -14.93
C VAL A 439 1.03 9.30 -14.52
N THR A 440 0.13 9.38 -15.48
CA THR A 440 -1.32 9.50 -15.24
C THR A 440 -2.00 8.14 -15.19
N GLU A 441 -1.24 7.05 -15.44
CA GLU A 441 -1.75 5.68 -15.55
C GLU A 441 -2.82 5.53 -16.63
N GLU A 442 -2.69 6.31 -17.71
CA GLU A 442 -3.59 6.23 -18.86
C GLU A 442 -3.24 5.01 -19.70
N THR A 443 -4.12 4.02 -19.70
CA THR A 443 -3.91 2.74 -20.38
C THR A 443 -5.14 2.30 -21.16
N ALA A 444 -4.93 1.42 -22.14
CA ALA A 444 -6.00 0.67 -22.77
C ALA A 444 -5.57 -0.78 -22.97
N THR A 445 -6.50 -1.71 -22.79
CA THR A 445 -6.28 -3.13 -22.99
C THR A 445 -7.40 -3.72 -23.83
N LEU A 446 -7.04 -4.53 -24.80
CA LEU A 446 -7.95 -5.40 -25.53
C LEU A 446 -7.52 -6.83 -25.28
N GLU A 447 -8.43 -7.67 -24.84
CA GLU A 447 -8.15 -9.07 -24.57
C GLU A 447 -9.23 -9.94 -25.20
N GLY A 448 -8.82 -11.08 -25.69
CA GLY A 448 -9.72 -12.10 -26.21
C GLY A 448 -9.23 -13.48 -25.81
N THR A 449 -10.07 -14.23 -25.14
CA THR A 449 -9.83 -15.61 -24.72
C THR A 449 -10.77 -16.54 -25.48
N TYR A 450 -10.24 -17.61 -25.99
CA TYR A 450 -10.97 -18.64 -26.72
C TYR A 450 -10.64 -20.01 -26.14
N GLU A 451 -11.63 -20.63 -25.54
CA GLU A 451 -11.54 -22.01 -25.08
C GLU A 451 -11.88 -22.95 -26.25
N ILE A 452 -10.93 -23.82 -26.60
CA ILE A 452 -11.10 -24.79 -27.68
C ILE A 452 -11.97 -25.93 -27.11
N PRO A 453 -13.18 -26.16 -27.68
CA PRO A 453 -14.11 -27.13 -27.11
C PRO A 453 -13.62 -28.55 -27.29
N ALA A 454 -14.00 -29.40 -26.34
CA ALA A 454 -13.94 -30.83 -26.52
C ALA A 454 -14.94 -31.31 -27.61
N GLU A 455 -14.76 -32.57 -28.09
CA GLU A 455 -15.65 -33.12 -29.12
C GLU A 455 -17.09 -33.20 -28.61
N GLY A 456 -17.96 -32.36 -29.12
CA GLY A 456 -19.39 -32.30 -28.78
C GLY A 456 -19.78 -31.20 -27.80
N GLU A 457 -18.84 -30.37 -27.41
CA GLU A 457 -19.07 -29.17 -26.61
C GLU A 457 -19.00 -27.91 -27.49
N ASP A 458 -19.67 -26.86 -27.06
CA ASP A 458 -19.61 -25.57 -27.73
C ASP A 458 -18.37 -24.76 -27.25
N ALA A 459 -17.77 -23.97 -28.14
CA ALA A 459 -16.63 -23.15 -27.82
C ALA A 459 -17.04 -22.01 -26.88
N VAL A 460 -16.21 -21.73 -25.87
CA VAL A 460 -16.35 -20.56 -25.02
C VAL A 460 -15.38 -19.50 -25.47
N TYR A 461 -15.83 -18.27 -25.55
CA TYR A 461 -14.96 -17.14 -25.77
C TYR A 461 -15.38 -15.91 -24.95
N VAL A 462 -14.38 -15.20 -24.47
CA VAL A 462 -14.52 -13.94 -23.75
C VAL A 462 -13.75 -12.87 -24.51
N VAL A 463 -14.35 -11.72 -24.71
CA VAL A 463 -13.67 -10.57 -25.30
C VAL A 463 -13.89 -9.37 -24.40
N SER A 464 -12.81 -8.76 -23.94
CA SER A 464 -12.88 -7.56 -23.13
C SER A 464 -12.12 -6.39 -23.74
N ALA A 465 -12.54 -5.20 -23.40
CA ALA A 465 -11.84 -3.98 -23.69
C ALA A 465 -11.92 -3.03 -22.48
N GLU A 466 -10.79 -2.52 -22.09
CA GLU A 466 -10.65 -1.55 -21.03
C GLU A 466 -9.96 -0.29 -21.52
N TYR A 467 -10.40 0.84 -21.07
CA TYR A 467 -9.70 2.11 -21.15
C TYR A 467 -9.70 2.75 -19.76
N ALA A 468 -8.54 2.93 -19.18
CA ALA A 468 -8.40 3.47 -17.84
C ALA A 468 -7.84 4.89 -17.85
N ASN A 469 -8.37 5.73 -16.97
CA ASN A 469 -7.86 7.06 -16.64
C ASN A 469 -7.81 8.06 -17.82
N TYR A 470 -8.70 7.94 -18.82
CA TYR A 470 -8.77 8.91 -19.92
C TYR A 470 -9.01 10.34 -19.41
N PRO A 471 -8.12 11.31 -19.66
CA PRO A 471 -8.25 12.67 -19.17
C PRO A 471 -9.29 13.45 -19.99
N VAL A 472 -10.55 13.42 -19.59
CA VAL A 472 -11.63 14.18 -20.23
C VAL A 472 -11.42 15.69 -20.07
N ALA A 473 -10.94 16.10 -18.89
CA ALA A 473 -10.60 17.47 -18.56
C ALA A 473 -9.57 17.51 -17.42
N ASP A 474 -9.05 18.70 -17.12
CA ASP A 474 -8.26 18.91 -15.92
C ASP A 474 -9.06 18.41 -14.68
N LYS A 475 -8.57 17.43 -13.96
CA LYS A 475 -9.21 16.78 -12.79
C LYS A 475 -10.39 15.83 -13.07
N LEU A 476 -10.75 15.57 -14.32
CA LEU A 476 -11.81 14.62 -14.66
C LEU A 476 -11.24 13.50 -15.51
N LYS A 477 -11.31 12.29 -14.96
CA LYS A 477 -10.90 11.07 -15.64
C LYS A 477 -12.12 10.19 -15.94
N LEU A 478 -12.04 9.47 -17.04
CA LEU A 478 -13.02 8.48 -17.46
C LEU A 478 -12.32 7.13 -17.59
N SER A 479 -12.90 6.10 -17.01
CA SER A 479 -12.52 4.72 -17.27
C SER A 479 -13.73 3.94 -17.75
N ALA A 480 -13.50 3.03 -18.69
CA ALA A 480 -14.55 2.19 -19.26
C ALA A 480 -14.04 0.76 -19.40
N TYR A 481 -14.86 -0.19 -19.03
CA TYR A 481 -14.64 -1.61 -19.25
C TYR A 481 -15.86 -2.22 -19.92
N VAL A 482 -15.64 -3.10 -20.88
CA VAL A 482 -16.69 -3.88 -21.51
C VAL A 482 -16.20 -5.30 -21.72
N GLU A 483 -17.07 -6.26 -21.48
CA GLU A 483 -16.81 -7.68 -21.67
C GLU A 483 -17.99 -8.34 -22.38
N TYR A 484 -17.68 -9.29 -23.21
CA TYR A 484 -18.65 -10.15 -23.87
C TYR A 484 -18.20 -11.61 -23.71
N THR A 485 -19.10 -12.46 -23.29
CA THR A 485 -18.88 -13.90 -23.25
C THR A 485 -20.07 -14.65 -23.85
N ASN A 486 -19.81 -15.78 -24.50
CA ASN A 486 -20.85 -16.66 -25.00
C ASN A 486 -21.18 -17.82 -24.02
N VAL A 487 -20.80 -17.69 -22.75
CA VAL A 487 -21.19 -18.67 -21.73
C VAL A 487 -22.69 -18.51 -21.45
N GLU A 488 -23.44 -19.61 -21.52
CA GLU A 488 -24.82 -19.63 -21.10
C GLU A 488 -24.92 -19.27 -19.62
N SER A 489 -25.79 -18.32 -19.27
CA SER A 489 -26.12 -18.08 -17.88
C SER A 489 -26.80 -19.31 -17.29
N LEU A 490 -26.16 -19.93 -16.29
CA LEU A 490 -26.67 -21.11 -15.59
C LEU A 490 -27.95 -20.84 -14.78
N ALA A 491 -28.41 -19.59 -14.70
CA ALA A 491 -29.49 -19.19 -13.80
C ALA A 491 -30.91 -19.34 -14.36
N LEU A 492 -31.09 -19.48 -15.68
CA LEU A 492 -32.43 -19.45 -16.27
C LEU A 492 -32.67 -20.59 -17.29
N ALA A 493 -33.88 -21.14 -17.25
CA ALA A 493 -34.33 -22.24 -18.13
C ALA A 493 -34.56 -21.81 -19.60
N GLU A 494 -34.38 -20.55 -19.95
CA GLU A 494 -34.43 -19.96 -21.29
C GLU A 494 -33.31 -18.90 -21.39
N ALA A 495 -32.05 -19.32 -21.19
CA ALA A 495 -30.90 -18.45 -21.23
C ALA A 495 -30.61 -17.98 -22.67
N GLU A 496 -30.22 -16.73 -22.84
CA GLU A 496 -29.55 -16.27 -24.05
C GLU A 496 -28.13 -16.86 -24.08
N ASP A 497 -27.65 -17.26 -25.26
CA ASP A 497 -26.34 -17.91 -25.45
C ASP A 497 -25.15 -16.95 -25.24
N TYR A 498 -25.32 -15.82 -24.54
CA TYR A 498 -24.28 -14.83 -24.34
C TYR A 498 -24.60 -13.87 -23.19
N THR A 499 -23.56 -13.33 -22.58
CA THR A 499 -23.66 -12.26 -21.58
C THR A 499 -22.77 -11.06 -21.94
N TYR A 500 -23.22 -9.89 -21.55
CA TYR A 500 -22.45 -8.64 -21.65
C TYR A 500 -22.31 -8.02 -20.29
N TYR A 501 -21.12 -7.54 -20.02
CA TYR A 501 -20.82 -6.78 -18.84
C TYR A 501 -20.17 -5.46 -19.24
N GLY A 502 -20.47 -4.38 -18.56
CA GLY A 502 -19.81 -3.11 -18.81
C GLY A 502 -19.84 -2.17 -17.63
N THR A 503 -18.76 -1.44 -17.42
CA THR A 503 -18.66 -0.37 -16.43
C THR A 503 -18.20 0.93 -17.06
N LEU A 504 -18.67 2.03 -16.51
CA LEU A 504 -18.23 3.37 -16.84
C LEU A 504 -17.98 4.12 -15.55
N THR A 505 -16.75 4.53 -15.30
CA THR A 505 -16.33 5.25 -14.10
C THR A 505 -15.90 6.66 -14.46
N LEU A 506 -16.43 7.62 -13.72
CA LEU A 506 -16.05 9.03 -13.78
C LEU A 506 -15.43 9.43 -12.45
N ASP A 507 -14.16 9.82 -12.45
CA ASP A 507 -13.43 10.31 -11.30
C ASP A 507 -13.18 11.81 -11.44
N TYR A 508 -13.65 12.59 -10.49
CA TYR A 508 -13.49 14.03 -10.49
C TYR A 508 -12.81 14.53 -9.21
N ALA A 509 -11.55 14.96 -9.33
CA ALA A 509 -10.77 15.57 -8.27
C ALA A 509 -11.17 17.06 -8.12
N TYR A 510 -12.27 17.36 -7.42
CA TYR A 510 -12.76 18.74 -7.26
C TYR A 510 -11.75 19.65 -6.59
N THR A 511 -11.18 19.21 -5.46
CA THR A 511 -10.07 19.87 -4.77
C THR A 511 -9.01 18.84 -4.39
N THR A 512 -7.91 19.28 -3.77
CA THR A 512 -6.93 18.36 -3.18
C THR A 512 -7.50 17.49 -2.06
N ASN A 513 -8.64 17.91 -1.50
CA ASN A 513 -9.26 17.25 -0.34
C ASN A 513 -10.65 16.66 -0.67
N THR A 514 -11.16 16.83 -1.89
CA THR A 514 -12.50 16.36 -2.24
C THR A 514 -12.47 15.71 -3.61
N ALA A 515 -12.89 14.47 -3.66
CA ALA A 515 -13.08 13.69 -4.88
C ALA A 515 -14.54 13.22 -4.99
N PHE A 516 -14.98 13.09 -6.23
CA PHE A 516 -16.26 12.49 -6.58
C PHE A 516 -16.00 11.33 -7.52
N GLN A 517 -16.71 10.23 -7.31
CA GLN A 517 -16.74 9.10 -8.21
C GLN A 517 -18.18 8.79 -8.59
N LEU A 518 -18.38 8.48 -9.86
CA LEU A 518 -19.64 7.96 -10.36
C LEU A 518 -19.34 6.73 -11.21
N VAL A 519 -19.94 5.61 -10.86
CA VAL A 519 -19.81 4.35 -11.58
C VAL A 519 -21.18 3.92 -12.08
N GLY A 520 -21.27 3.62 -13.36
CA GLY A 520 -22.42 2.96 -13.96
C GLY A 520 -22.01 1.57 -14.40
N ARG A 521 -22.83 0.57 -14.10
CA ARG A 521 -22.64 -0.81 -14.52
C ARG A 521 -23.85 -1.30 -15.30
N TRP A 522 -23.58 -2.07 -16.31
CA TRP A 522 -24.57 -2.79 -17.07
C TRP A 522 -24.17 -4.26 -17.20
N ASP A 523 -25.10 -5.13 -16.86
CA ASP A 523 -24.93 -6.57 -16.91
C ASP A 523 -26.14 -7.15 -17.64
N SER A 524 -25.91 -7.93 -18.68
CA SER A 524 -26.99 -8.56 -19.44
C SER A 524 -27.41 -9.90 -18.86
N ASP A 525 -26.69 -10.44 -17.84
CA ASP A 525 -27.12 -11.64 -17.17
C ASP A 525 -28.39 -11.34 -16.37
N PRO A 526 -29.56 -11.76 -16.90
CA PRO A 526 -30.82 -11.41 -16.25
C PRO A 526 -31.04 -12.35 -15.07
N LEU A 527 -30.62 -11.95 -13.89
CA LEU A 527 -31.09 -12.58 -12.65
C LEU A 527 -32.62 -12.48 -12.52
N VAL A 528 -33.27 -11.63 -13.34
CA VAL A 528 -34.72 -11.45 -13.37
C VAL A 528 -35.23 -11.33 -14.80
N GLN A 529 -35.80 -12.42 -15.33
CA GLN A 529 -36.69 -12.46 -16.51
C GLN A 529 -36.38 -11.45 -17.64
N GLY A 530 -35.23 -11.53 -18.28
CA GLY A 530 -34.98 -10.88 -19.56
C GLY A 530 -34.80 -9.36 -19.55
N LEU A 531 -34.56 -8.74 -18.40
CA LEU A 531 -34.22 -7.33 -18.28
C LEU A 531 -32.74 -7.16 -17.89
N PRO A 532 -31.98 -6.32 -18.59
CA PRO A 532 -30.60 -6.03 -18.21
C PRO A 532 -30.57 -5.41 -16.82
N LYS A 533 -29.62 -5.87 -16.00
CA LYS A 533 -29.37 -5.31 -14.68
C LYS A 533 -28.52 -4.04 -14.81
N TYR A 534 -29.09 -2.94 -14.37
CA TYR A 534 -28.35 -1.69 -14.28
C TYR A 534 -28.09 -1.38 -12.82
N SER A 535 -26.87 -1.00 -12.52
CA SER A 535 -26.52 -0.48 -11.21
C SER A 535 -25.70 0.79 -11.33
N ALA A 536 -25.77 1.63 -10.32
CA ALA A 536 -25.03 2.87 -10.27
C ALA A 536 -24.53 3.12 -8.86
N TYR A 537 -23.27 3.52 -8.76
CA TYR A 537 -22.64 3.92 -7.53
C TYR A 537 -22.20 5.37 -7.64
N ALA A 538 -22.42 6.15 -6.59
CA ALA A 538 -21.96 7.52 -6.50
C ALA A 538 -21.30 7.75 -5.14
N GLU A 539 -20.12 8.34 -5.15
CA GLU A 539 -19.34 8.61 -3.95
C GLU A 539 -18.81 10.03 -3.91
N VAL A 540 -18.73 10.57 -2.72
CA VAL A 540 -18.01 11.80 -2.39
C VAL A 540 -17.09 11.51 -1.22
N ALA A 541 -15.78 11.56 -1.45
CA ALA A 541 -14.77 11.47 -0.41
C ALA A 541 -14.21 12.85 -0.08
N HIS A 542 -14.19 13.23 1.19
CA HIS A 542 -13.67 14.52 1.65
C HIS A 542 -12.71 14.35 2.83
N THR A 543 -11.46 14.76 2.64
CA THR A 543 -10.46 14.82 3.71
C THR A 543 -10.73 16.04 4.60
N LEU A 544 -11.24 15.79 5.79
CA LEU A 544 -11.56 16.82 6.79
C LEU A 544 -10.31 17.38 7.46
N ALA A 545 -9.33 16.50 7.72
CA ALA A 545 -8.04 16.81 8.32
C ALA A 545 -7.00 15.79 7.83
N THR A 546 -5.73 15.98 8.17
CA THR A 546 -4.71 14.95 7.97
C THR A 546 -5.21 13.66 8.62
N ASN A 547 -5.21 12.56 7.89
CA ASN A 547 -5.63 11.25 8.37
C ASN A 547 -7.12 11.14 8.78
N THR A 548 -7.98 12.02 8.29
CA THR A 548 -9.42 11.96 8.57
C THR A 548 -10.21 12.16 7.28
N THR A 549 -10.96 11.16 6.87
CA THR A 549 -11.76 11.19 5.66
C THR A 549 -13.23 10.92 5.98
N LEU A 550 -14.09 11.71 5.40
CA LEU A 550 -15.53 11.49 5.37
C LEU A 550 -15.91 11.05 3.96
N THR A 551 -16.47 9.87 3.85
CA THR A 551 -17.01 9.32 2.61
C THR A 551 -18.52 9.25 2.71
N VAL A 552 -19.19 9.67 1.66
CA VAL A 552 -20.64 9.54 1.51
C VAL A 552 -20.89 8.86 0.18
N SER A 553 -21.53 7.71 0.21
CA SER A 553 -21.85 6.94 -0.98
C SER A 553 -23.33 6.58 -1.08
N TYR A 554 -23.72 6.32 -2.29
CA TYR A 554 -25.02 5.73 -2.60
C TYR A 554 -24.83 4.67 -3.67
N ASP A 555 -25.15 3.44 -3.33
CA ASP A 555 -25.17 2.30 -4.23
C ASP A 555 -26.61 1.96 -4.59
N LEU A 556 -26.90 1.94 -5.86
CA LEU A 556 -28.16 1.48 -6.42
C LEU A 556 -27.97 0.06 -6.94
N ASN A 557 -28.33 -0.94 -6.19
CA ASN A 557 -28.04 -2.35 -6.32
C ASN A 557 -26.67 -2.73 -5.77
N ASP A 558 -26.66 -3.13 -4.53
CA ASP A 558 -25.49 -3.69 -3.87
C ASP A 558 -24.88 -4.82 -4.71
N TRP A 559 -23.64 -4.65 -5.16
CA TRP A 559 -23.03 -5.50 -6.18
C TRP A 559 -22.45 -6.77 -5.60
N ASP A 560 -22.09 -6.73 -4.32
CA ASP A 560 -21.34 -7.79 -3.67
C ASP A 560 -22.21 -8.91 -3.12
N ASP A 561 -23.50 -8.65 -2.83
CA ASP A 561 -24.32 -9.60 -2.07
C ASP A 561 -25.06 -10.65 -2.89
N GLY A 562 -25.06 -10.57 -4.22
CA GLY A 562 -25.87 -11.49 -5.05
C GLY A 562 -27.37 -11.46 -4.74
N VAL A 563 -27.86 -10.41 -4.11
CA VAL A 563 -29.27 -10.25 -3.74
C VAL A 563 -30.08 -9.82 -4.94
N GLU A 564 -31.06 -10.63 -5.31
CA GLU A 564 -31.87 -10.54 -6.53
C GLU A 564 -32.76 -9.30 -6.65
N ASP A 565 -32.75 -8.39 -5.70
CA ASP A 565 -33.82 -7.41 -5.56
C ASP A 565 -33.31 -5.96 -5.41
N GLY A 566 -32.71 -5.37 -6.42
CA GLY A 566 -32.44 -3.93 -6.56
C GLY A 566 -32.58 -3.05 -5.31
N VAL A 567 -31.72 -3.20 -4.33
CA VAL A 567 -31.73 -2.40 -3.10
C VAL A 567 -30.80 -1.22 -3.28
N GLY A 568 -31.25 -0.01 -2.94
CA GLY A 568 -30.36 1.15 -2.85
C GLY A 568 -29.83 1.29 -1.43
N THR A 569 -28.52 1.38 -1.28
CA THR A 569 -27.86 1.58 0.00
C THR A 569 -27.24 2.96 0.07
N PHE A 570 -27.56 3.70 1.11
CA PHE A 570 -26.88 4.95 1.45
C PHE A 570 -25.90 4.68 2.58
N GLU A 571 -24.68 5.11 2.39
CA GLU A 571 -23.64 4.94 3.39
C GLU A 571 -22.93 6.25 3.68
N THR A 572 -22.55 6.44 4.93
CA THR A 572 -21.68 7.52 5.36
C THR A 572 -20.63 6.96 6.28
N GLU A 573 -19.39 7.07 5.87
CA GLU A 573 -18.23 6.59 6.61
C GLU A 573 -17.36 7.75 7.10
N LEU A 574 -16.95 7.68 8.34
CA LEU A 574 -15.91 8.53 8.91
C LEU A 574 -14.72 7.66 9.31
N ALA A 575 -13.64 7.74 8.56
CA ALA A 575 -12.40 7.02 8.83
C ALA A 575 -11.33 7.96 9.39
N VAL A 576 -10.66 7.53 10.45
CA VAL A 576 -9.55 8.25 11.09
C VAL A 576 -8.39 7.27 11.25
N THR A 577 -7.20 7.64 10.75
CA THR A 577 -5.94 6.89 10.96
C THR A 577 -4.98 7.73 11.80
N PHE A 578 -4.21 7.15 12.71
CA PHE A 578 -3.28 7.91 13.60
C PHE A 578 -2.01 7.12 13.92
#